data_9639fa89774f36efe5a90cbc2053a430
#
_entry.id   9639fa89774f36efe5a90cbc2053a430
#
_cell.length_a   1.000
_cell.length_b   1.000
_cell.length_c   1.000
_cell.angle_alpha   90.00
_cell.angle_beta   90.00
_cell.angle_gamma   90.00
#
_symmetry.space_group_name_H-M   'P 1'
#
loop_
_entity.id
_entity.type
_entity.pdbx_description
1 polymer ?
#
loop_
_entity_poly.entity_id
_entity_poly.type
_entity_poly.pdbx_seq_one_letter_code
_entity_poly.pdbx_strand_id
1 'polypeptide(L)'
;MNNSAKLKRLRAAGWKVGSARDFLKLSDEEVMLVELKLSLTSALKEARQKHRLSQIDLAQRLGSSQSRVAKIEAGDPSVSLDLIERALFAAGATHKAT
;
A
#
# COMPACT_ATOMS: atom_id res chain seq x y z
N MET A 1 0.60 18.04 6.21
CA MET A 1 1.84 17.34 6.16
C MET A 1 1.66 15.86 5.95
N ASN A 2 2.54 15.28 5.17
CA ASN A 2 2.35 13.90 4.81
C ASN A 2 3.20 12.96 5.64
N ASN A 3 2.70 12.62 6.83
CA ASN A 3 3.43 11.74 7.74
C ASN A 3 3.57 10.32 7.20
N SER A 4 2.61 9.88 6.40
CA SER A 4 2.67 8.53 5.81
C SER A 4 3.84 8.39 4.84
N ALA A 5 4.09 9.41 4.02
CA ALA A 5 5.20 9.37 3.08
C ALA A 5 6.53 9.42 3.81
N LYS A 6 6.63 10.25 4.86
CA LYS A 6 7.84 10.31 5.67
C LYS A 6 8.12 8.99 6.36
N LEU A 7 7.08 8.38 6.93
CA LEU A 7 7.22 7.11 7.63
C LEU A 7 7.66 6.01 6.68
N LYS A 8 7.12 5.99 5.49
CA LYS A 8 7.51 5.00 4.49
C LYS A 8 8.98 5.12 4.13
N ARG A 9 9.47 6.35 3.95
CA ARG A 9 10.88 6.59 3.64
C ARG A 9 11.78 6.14 4.79
N LEU A 10 11.35 6.42 6.03
CA LEU A 10 12.11 6.00 7.20
C LEU A 10 12.20 4.49 7.30
N ARG A 11 11.11 3.79 7.02
CA ARG A 11 11.11 2.33 7.02
C ARG A 11 12.06 1.80 5.97
N ALA A 12 12.05 2.39 4.79
CA ALA A 12 12.94 1.97 3.71
C ALA A 12 14.40 2.17 4.08
N ALA A 13 14.68 3.15 4.95
CA ALA A 13 16.03 3.40 5.44
C ALA A 13 16.40 2.57 6.67
N GLY A 14 15.51 1.67 7.11
CA GLY A 14 15.80 0.77 8.22
C GLY A 14 15.24 1.20 9.56
N TRP A 15 14.45 2.25 9.61
CA TRP A 15 13.84 2.70 10.86
C TRP A 15 12.65 1.82 11.21
N LYS A 16 12.47 1.59 12.50
CA LYS A 16 11.29 0.89 12.99
C LYS A 16 10.16 1.88 13.19
N VAL A 17 8.93 1.41 13.03
CA VAL A 17 7.76 2.26 13.16
C VAL A 17 7.70 2.95 14.52
N GLY A 18 8.06 2.25 15.60
CA GLY A 18 8.06 2.84 16.93
C GLY A 18 8.99 4.03 17.04
N SER A 19 10.19 3.93 16.44
CA SER A 19 11.14 5.03 16.43
C SER A 19 10.64 6.19 15.59
N ALA A 20 10.06 5.87 14.44
CA ALA A 20 9.49 6.90 13.57
C ALA A 20 8.32 7.62 14.24
N ARG A 21 7.52 6.88 14.99
CA ARG A 21 6.42 7.44 15.75
C ARG A 21 6.87 8.51 16.69
N ASP A 22 7.93 8.24 17.48
CA ASP A 22 8.48 9.21 18.42
C ASP A 22 9.00 10.43 17.69
N PHE A 23 9.70 10.21 16.60
CA PHE A 23 10.28 11.29 15.80
C PHE A 23 9.20 12.15 15.15
N LEU A 24 8.17 11.54 14.61
CA LEU A 24 7.11 12.24 13.89
C LEU A 24 5.93 12.61 14.79
N LYS A 25 5.94 12.16 16.02
CA LYS A 25 4.86 12.43 17.00
C LYS A 25 3.50 11.98 16.49
N LEU A 26 3.46 10.79 15.91
CA LEU A 26 2.21 10.21 15.43
C LEU A 26 1.42 9.60 16.57
N SER A 27 0.11 9.68 16.49
CA SER A 27 -0.75 8.98 17.43
C SER A 27 -0.73 7.49 17.15
N ASP A 28 -1.21 6.69 18.11
CA ASP A 28 -1.29 5.24 17.93
C ASP A 28 -2.17 4.88 16.75
N GLU A 29 -3.27 5.60 16.58
CA GLU A 29 -4.19 5.35 15.49
C GLU A 29 -3.54 5.64 14.14
N GLU A 30 -2.79 6.72 14.07
CA GLU A 30 -2.10 7.07 12.83
C GLU A 30 -1.04 6.05 12.47
N VAL A 31 -0.28 5.58 13.46
CA VAL A 31 0.72 4.55 13.23
C VAL A 31 0.07 3.27 12.72
N MET A 32 -1.03 2.89 13.35
CA MET A 32 -1.75 1.68 12.96
C MET A 32 -2.26 1.77 11.53
N LEU A 33 -2.82 2.91 11.16
CA LEU A 33 -3.33 3.10 9.82
C LEU A 33 -2.21 3.04 8.77
N VAL A 34 -1.09 3.70 9.05
CA VAL A 34 0.05 3.71 8.14
C VAL A 34 0.59 2.29 7.97
N GLU A 35 0.73 1.56 9.07
CA GLU A 35 1.22 0.19 9.00
C GLU A 35 0.28 -0.72 8.21
N LEU A 36 -1.01 -0.54 8.42
CA LEU A 36 -1.99 -1.32 7.69
C LEU A 36 -1.90 -1.04 6.19
N LYS A 37 -1.83 0.22 5.80
CA LYS A 37 -1.71 0.57 4.39
C LYS A 37 -0.44 0.01 3.77
N LEU A 38 0.68 0.09 4.49
CA LEU A 38 1.95 -0.44 3.99
C LEU A 38 1.89 -1.95 3.82
N SER A 39 1.28 -2.65 4.77
CA SER A 39 1.11 -4.10 4.67
C SER A 39 0.27 -4.47 3.47
N LEU A 40 -0.82 -3.74 3.27
CA LEU A 40 -1.72 -4.04 2.16
C LEU A 40 -1.10 -3.74 0.81
N THR A 41 -0.35 -2.64 0.70
CA THR A 41 0.30 -2.32 -0.57
C THR A 41 1.42 -3.31 -0.89
N SER A 42 2.11 -3.81 0.13
CA SER A 42 3.10 -4.88 -0.06
C SER A 42 2.44 -6.15 -0.54
N ALA A 43 1.31 -6.52 0.08
CA ALA A 43 0.55 -7.69 -0.33
C ALA A 43 0.04 -7.55 -1.76
N LEU A 44 -0.36 -6.34 -2.13
CA LEU A 44 -0.83 -6.06 -3.48
C LEU A 44 0.27 -6.30 -4.52
N LYS A 45 1.45 -5.77 -4.25
CA LYS A 45 2.57 -5.93 -5.16
C LYS A 45 2.94 -7.41 -5.29
N GLU A 46 2.95 -8.11 -4.16
CA GLU A 46 3.24 -9.53 -4.13
C GLU A 46 2.22 -10.33 -4.94
N ALA A 47 0.93 -10.04 -4.74
CA ALA A 47 -0.13 -10.74 -5.45
C ALA A 47 -0.03 -10.48 -6.96
N ARG A 48 0.24 -9.24 -7.33
CA ARG A 48 0.39 -8.88 -8.73
C ARG A 48 1.53 -9.67 -9.37
N GLN A 49 2.68 -9.70 -8.70
CA GLN A 49 3.85 -10.39 -9.22
C GLN A 49 3.63 -11.90 -9.26
N LYS A 50 2.97 -12.44 -8.25
CA LYS A 50 2.66 -13.86 -8.20
C LYS A 50 1.80 -14.29 -9.37
N HIS A 51 0.88 -13.44 -9.78
CA HIS A 51 0.00 -13.73 -10.92
C HIS A 51 0.56 -13.22 -12.23
N ARG A 52 1.82 -12.76 -12.22
CA ARG A 52 2.54 -12.32 -13.41
C ARG A 52 1.84 -11.20 -14.15
N LEU A 53 1.25 -10.30 -13.39
CA LEU A 53 0.57 -9.13 -13.94
C LEU A 53 1.51 -7.95 -13.93
N SER A 54 1.52 -7.19 -15.02
CA SER A 54 2.20 -5.89 -15.02
C SER A 54 1.30 -4.87 -14.34
N GLN A 55 1.83 -3.68 -14.05
CA GLN A 55 1.00 -2.59 -13.55
C GLN A 55 -0.08 -2.21 -14.56
N ILE A 56 0.25 -2.32 -15.85
CA ILE A 56 -0.72 -2.05 -16.90
C ILE A 56 -1.85 -3.09 -16.87
N ASP A 57 -1.48 -4.36 -16.72
CA ASP A 57 -2.47 -5.42 -16.61
C ASP A 57 -3.42 -5.19 -15.45
N LEU A 58 -2.86 -4.85 -14.30
CA LEU A 58 -3.68 -4.57 -13.12
C LEU A 58 -4.56 -3.36 -13.34
N ALA A 59 -4.02 -2.32 -13.98
CA ALA A 59 -4.80 -1.13 -14.29
C ALA A 59 -6.02 -1.45 -15.14
N GLN A 60 -5.85 -2.33 -16.13
CA GLN A 60 -6.95 -2.74 -16.97
C GLN A 60 -8.03 -3.47 -16.17
N ARG A 61 -7.62 -4.34 -15.27
CA ARG A 61 -8.56 -5.06 -14.40
C ARG A 61 -9.33 -4.13 -13.48
N LEU A 62 -8.66 -3.06 -13.05
CA LEU A 62 -9.27 -2.06 -12.17
C LEU A 62 -10.10 -1.04 -12.92
N GLY A 63 -9.98 -0.98 -14.24
CA GLY A 63 -10.59 0.09 -15.01
C GLY A 63 -9.93 1.42 -14.69
N SER A 64 -8.61 1.41 -14.52
CA SER A 64 -7.87 2.58 -14.10
C SER A 64 -6.61 2.74 -14.96
N SER A 65 -5.68 3.59 -14.54
CA SER A 65 -4.45 3.86 -15.28
C SER A 65 -3.26 3.22 -14.61
N GLN A 66 -2.22 2.98 -15.38
CA GLN A 66 -0.97 2.44 -14.86
C GLN A 66 -0.36 3.38 -13.81
N SER A 67 -0.44 4.69 -14.03
CA SER A 67 0.11 5.64 -13.06
C SER A 67 -0.65 5.59 -11.75
N ARG A 68 -1.96 5.30 -11.77
CA ARG A 68 -2.72 5.12 -10.55
C ARG A 68 -2.29 3.86 -9.81
N VAL A 69 -2.07 2.78 -10.53
CA VAL A 69 -1.59 1.54 -9.91
C VAL A 69 -0.21 1.78 -9.29
N ALA A 70 0.66 2.52 -9.97
CA ALA A 70 1.97 2.84 -9.43
C ALA A 70 1.85 3.62 -8.12
N LYS A 71 0.92 4.56 -8.04
CA LYS A 71 0.67 5.31 -6.80
C LYS A 71 0.18 4.41 -5.69
N ILE A 72 -0.74 3.51 -6.01
CA ILE A 72 -1.25 2.57 -5.01
C ILE A 72 -0.11 1.73 -4.45
N GLU A 73 0.72 1.16 -5.31
CA GLU A 73 1.81 0.30 -4.88
C GLU A 73 2.90 1.06 -4.15
N ALA A 74 3.04 2.34 -4.45
CA ALA A 74 4.03 3.18 -3.78
C ALA A 74 3.58 3.60 -2.37
N GLY A 75 2.33 3.30 -2.01
CA GLY A 75 1.80 3.68 -0.71
C GLY A 75 1.49 5.15 -0.59
N ASP A 76 1.08 5.77 -1.71
CA ASP A 76 0.70 7.17 -1.71
C ASP A 76 -0.40 7.39 -0.68
N PRO A 77 -0.22 8.36 0.23
CA PRO A 77 -1.20 8.56 1.31
C PRO A 77 -2.56 9.03 0.83
N SER A 78 -2.66 9.52 -0.39
CA SER A 78 -3.96 9.92 -0.94
C SER A 78 -4.82 8.72 -1.33
N VAL A 79 -4.21 7.53 -1.37
CA VAL A 79 -4.92 6.31 -1.75
C VAL A 79 -5.68 5.77 -0.55
N SER A 80 -6.97 5.53 -0.71
CA SER A 80 -7.81 5.02 0.37
C SER A 80 -7.64 3.52 0.54
N LEU A 81 -7.97 3.04 1.74
CA LEU A 81 -7.97 1.60 2.00
C LEU A 81 -8.92 0.86 1.06
N ASP A 82 -10.05 1.48 0.76
CA ASP A 82 -11.03 0.91 -0.14
C ASP A 82 -10.42 0.63 -1.52
N LEU A 83 -9.66 1.59 -2.03
CA LEU A 83 -9.02 1.42 -3.32
C LEU A 83 -7.95 0.34 -3.29
N ILE A 84 -7.19 0.26 -2.19
CA ILE A 84 -6.18 -0.78 -2.03
C ILE A 84 -6.85 -2.16 -2.03
N GLU A 85 -7.97 -2.27 -1.34
CA GLU A 85 -8.71 -3.53 -1.28
C GLU A 85 -9.19 -3.96 -2.67
N ARG A 86 -9.72 -3.02 -3.43
CA ARG A 86 -10.16 -3.31 -4.79
C ARG A 86 -9.00 -3.78 -5.66
N ALA A 87 -7.86 -3.13 -5.50
CA ALA A 87 -6.67 -3.49 -6.26
C ALA A 87 -6.19 -4.88 -5.89
N LEU A 88 -6.21 -5.22 -4.60
CA LEU A 88 -5.84 -6.55 -4.13
C LEU A 88 -6.72 -7.62 -4.76
N PHE A 89 -8.01 -7.39 -4.75
CA PHE A 89 -8.95 -8.32 -5.35
C PHE A 89 -8.68 -8.48 -6.85
N ALA A 90 -8.46 -7.36 -7.53
CA ALA A 90 -8.18 -7.37 -8.97
C ALA A 90 -6.86 -8.09 -9.28
N ALA A 91 -5.90 -8.05 -8.36
CA ALA A 91 -4.62 -8.72 -8.54
C ALA A 91 -4.70 -10.22 -8.24
N GLY A 92 -5.86 -10.72 -7.82
CA GLY A 92 -6.06 -12.13 -7.57
C GLY A 92 -5.98 -12.55 -6.12
N ALA A 93 -5.85 -11.63 -5.18
CA ALA A 93 -5.85 -11.94 -3.76
C ALA A 93 -7.30 -12.12 -3.31
N THR A 94 -7.81 -13.31 -3.35
CA THR A 94 -9.16 -13.58 -2.90
C THR A 94 -9.11 -14.07 -1.49
N HIS A 95 -10.20 -13.75 -0.67
CA HIS A 95 -10.30 -14.35 0.52
C HIS A 95 -10.94 -15.64 0.44
N LYS A 96 -10.71 -16.52 0.85
CA LYS A 96 -11.15 -17.66 0.73
C LYS A 96 -11.15 -18.37 0.16
N ALA A 97 -10.88 -18.61 0.26
CA ALA A 97 -10.94 -19.28 -0.16
C ALA A 97 -11.67 -20.02 -0.77
N THR A 98 -11.74 -19.99 -1.23
CA THR A 98 -12.53 -20.42 -1.89
C THR A 98 -12.36 -21.09 -2.41
#